data_cff24c3bd1725f5bd8918859dce95d86
#
_entry.id   cff24c3bd1725f5bd8918859dce95d86
#
_cell.length_a   1.000
_cell.length_b   1.000
_cell.length_c   1.000
_cell.angle_alpha   90.00
_cell.angle_beta   90.00
_cell.angle_gamma   90.00
#
_symmetry.space_group_name_H-M   'P 1'
#
loop_
_entity.id
_entity.type
_entity.pdbx_description
1 polymer ?
#
loop_
_entity_poly.entity_id
_entity_poly.type
_entity_poly.pdbx_seq_one_letter_code
_entity_poly.pdbx_strand_id
1 'polypeptide(L)'
;MPHSRLEQSSQLFVVRTVKKSKITSNTIKKYLDYFEDSFLIESAQRYDIKGKAYIETPKKYYFFDLGLRNARINFRQFEQTHSMENVIYNELRMRGYSVDVGVVPVAEKDRNGKVTRKQLEVDFVCNLGSSRYYIQSAYTLPDEAKRTQEVRPFRKIDDSFRKIIITRDMVPTHYDEYGILTVNIYDFLLDPKCLEK
;
A
#
# COMPACT_ATOMS: atom_id res chain seq x y z
N MET A 1 9.06 18.65 -10.78
CA MET A 1 9.05 17.45 -11.64
C MET A 1 10.27 16.61 -11.29
N PRO A 2 10.22 15.37 -10.97
CA PRO A 2 9.56 14.19 -11.50
C PRO A 2 9.19 13.16 -10.38
N HIS A 3 7.95 13.01 -10.00
CA HIS A 3 7.57 11.97 -9.01
C HIS A 3 6.52 10.94 -9.48
N SER A 4 6.14 10.98 -10.75
CA SER A 4 5.24 9.97 -11.34
C SER A 4 5.94 8.65 -11.76
N ARG A 5 7.23 8.49 -11.46
CA ARG A 5 8.02 7.31 -11.88
C ARG A 5 8.12 6.19 -10.83
N LEU A 6 7.78 6.45 -9.57
CA LEU A 6 7.97 5.47 -8.49
C LEU A 6 6.80 4.50 -8.33
N GLU A 7 5.58 4.93 -8.63
CA GLU A 7 4.39 4.06 -8.56
C GLU A 7 4.35 2.96 -9.64
N GLN A 8 5.17 3.10 -10.69
CA GLN A 8 5.30 2.06 -11.74
C GLN A 8 6.43 1.05 -11.45
N SER A 9 7.17 1.18 -10.35
CA SER A 9 8.44 0.46 -10.19
C SER A 9 8.28 -1.03 -9.92
N SER A 10 7.31 -1.47 -9.14
CA SER A 10 7.11 -2.90 -8.86
C SER A 10 6.53 -3.65 -10.06
N GLN A 11 5.56 -3.06 -10.76
CA GLN A 11 5.00 -3.62 -12.00
C GLN A 11 6.03 -3.58 -13.14
N LEU A 12 6.79 -2.49 -13.24
CA LEU A 12 7.84 -2.34 -14.24
C LEU A 12 8.99 -3.32 -14.01
N PHE A 13 9.27 -3.68 -12.75
CA PHE A 13 10.31 -4.67 -12.41
C PHE A 13 9.92 -6.06 -12.91
N VAL A 14 8.70 -6.53 -12.65
CA VAL A 14 8.21 -7.82 -13.16
C VAL A 14 8.18 -7.81 -14.69
N VAL A 15 7.61 -6.78 -15.32
CA VAL A 15 7.54 -6.66 -16.80
C VAL A 15 8.93 -6.52 -17.45
N ARG A 16 9.87 -5.78 -16.83
CA ARG A 16 11.26 -5.70 -17.32
C ARG A 16 12.01 -7.01 -17.18
N THR A 17 11.80 -7.74 -16.10
CA THR A 17 12.42 -9.05 -15.88
C THR A 17 11.90 -10.06 -16.91
N VAL A 18 10.60 -10.07 -17.20
CA VAL A 18 10.01 -10.90 -18.26
C VAL A 18 10.57 -10.56 -19.63
N LYS A 19 10.72 -9.27 -19.97
CA LYS A 19 11.30 -8.86 -21.28
C LYS A 19 12.80 -9.14 -21.44
N LYS A 20 13.55 -9.23 -20.34
CA LYS A 20 14.99 -9.55 -20.36
C LYS A 20 15.31 -11.05 -20.24
N SER A 21 14.44 -11.81 -19.59
CA SER A 21 14.56 -13.26 -19.46
C SER A 21 13.57 -13.93 -20.41
N LYS A 22 13.95 -15.02 -21.03
CA LYS A 22 13.03 -15.87 -21.83
C LYS A 22 11.96 -16.59 -20.97
N ILE A 23 11.67 -16.07 -19.78
CA ILE A 23 10.71 -16.64 -18.81
C ILE A 23 9.31 -16.11 -19.14
N THR A 24 8.34 -16.97 -19.21
CA THR A 24 6.93 -16.60 -19.48
C THR A 24 6.23 -16.08 -18.21
N SER A 25 5.20 -15.26 -18.40
CA SER A 25 4.37 -14.79 -17.27
C SER A 25 3.78 -15.94 -16.44
N ASN A 26 3.40 -17.05 -17.09
CA ASN A 26 2.89 -18.24 -16.43
C ASN A 26 3.95 -18.90 -15.54
N THR A 27 5.21 -18.91 -15.99
CA THR A 27 6.32 -19.46 -15.18
C THR A 27 6.55 -18.58 -13.95
N ILE A 28 6.53 -17.25 -14.09
CA ILE A 28 6.66 -16.34 -12.95
C ILE A 28 5.53 -16.55 -11.96
N LYS A 29 4.28 -16.65 -12.44
CA LYS A 29 3.12 -16.93 -11.58
C LYS A 29 3.33 -18.20 -10.76
N LYS A 30 3.75 -19.31 -11.38
CA LYS A 30 4.03 -20.55 -10.66
C LYS A 30 5.08 -20.40 -9.56
N TYR A 31 6.16 -19.62 -9.79
CA TYR A 31 7.15 -19.37 -8.76
C TYR A 31 6.58 -18.51 -7.61
N LEU A 32 5.74 -17.52 -7.92
CA LEU A 32 5.06 -16.73 -6.89
C LEU A 32 4.10 -17.61 -6.07
N ASP A 33 3.34 -18.50 -6.73
CA ASP A 33 2.48 -19.47 -6.03
C ASP A 33 3.32 -20.37 -5.08
N TYR A 34 4.48 -20.88 -5.53
CA TYR A 34 5.37 -21.65 -4.64
C TYR A 34 5.91 -20.84 -3.47
N PHE A 35 6.20 -19.55 -3.65
CA PHE A 35 6.63 -18.70 -2.56
C PHE A 35 5.49 -18.40 -1.58
N GLU A 36 4.24 -18.26 -2.05
CA GLU A 36 3.07 -18.16 -1.18
C GLU A 36 2.85 -19.47 -0.40
N ASP A 37 2.89 -20.63 -1.05
CA ASP A 37 2.75 -21.97 -0.43
C ASP A 37 3.84 -22.26 0.63
N SER A 38 5.03 -21.70 0.45
CA SER A 38 6.15 -21.83 1.40
C SER A 38 6.20 -20.72 2.46
N PHE A 39 5.18 -19.86 2.54
CA PHE A 39 5.10 -18.75 3.49
C PHE A 39 6.30 -17.78 3.42
N LEU A 40 6.91 -17.63 2.25
CA LEU A 40 7.95 -16.62 2.04
C LEU A 40 7.36 -15.25 1.74
N ILE A 41 6.25 -15.23 1.01
CA ILE A 41 5.48 -14.05 0.67
C ILE A 41 3.99 -14.30 0.85
N GLU A 42 3.24 -13.21 0.99
CA GLU A 42 1.77 -13.21 0.91
C GLU A 42 1.32 -12.17 -0.10
N SER A 43 0.28 -12.46 -0.87
CA SER A 43 -0.27 -11.51 -1.83
C SER A 43 -1.47 -10.75 -1.26
N ALA A 44 -1.52 -9.44 -1.51
CA ALA A 44 -2.71 -8.62 -1.32
C ALA A 44 -3.39 -8.38 -2.66
N GLN A 45 -4.70 -8.61 -2.71
CA GLN A 45 -5.51 -8.35 -3.91
C GLN A 45 -5.80 -6.85 -4.03
N ARG A 46 -6.10 -6.40 -5.24
CA ARG A 46 -6.58 -5.04 -5.45
C ARG A 46 -8.09 -4.99 -5.32
N TYR A 47 -8.57 -4.04 -4.55
CA TYR A 47 -10.00 -3.81 -4.31
C TYR A 47 -10.39 -2.42 -4.81
N ASP A 48 -11.29 -2.36 -5.79
CA ASP A 48 -11.90 -1.11 -6.23
C ASP A 48 -12.88 -0.64 -5.15
N ILE A 49 -12.51 0.41 -4.43
CA ILE A 49 -13.28 0.93 -3.29
C ILE A 49 -14.63 1.48 -3.75
N LYS A 50 -14.68 2.14 -4.92
CA LYS A 50 -15.91 2.70 -5.48
C LYS A 50 -16.79 1.66 -6.14
N GLY A 51 -16.17 0.78 -6.94
CA GLY A 51 -16.86 -0.30 -7.64
C GLY A 51 -17.24 -1.46 -6.73
N LYS A 52 -16.69 -1.52 -5.50
CA LYS A 52 -16.89 -2.62 -4.53
C LYS A 52 -16.60 -4.00 -5.12
N ALA A 53 -15.53 -4.09 -5.91
CA ALA A 53 -15.15 -5.29 -6.63
C ALA A 53 -13.64 -5.55 -6.55
N TYR A 54 -13.27 -6.83 -6.56
CA TYR A 54 -11.87 -7.22 -6.65
C TYR A 54 -11.35 -7.09 -8.07
N ILE A 55 -10.09 -6.68 -8.19
CA ILE A 55 -9.34 -6.61 -9.45
C ILE A 55 -8.31 -7.74 -9.40
N GLU A 56 -8.41 -8.69 -10.31
CA GLU A 56 -7.59 -9.90 -10.28
C GLU A 56 -6.08 -9.62 -10.39
N THR A 57 -5.68 -8.64 -11.18
CA THR A 57 -4.28 -8.33 -11.45
C THR A 57 -4.05 -6.84 -11.65
N PRO A 58 -2.85 -6.33 -11.28
CA PRO A 58 -1.75 -7.02 -10.61
C PRO A 58 -1.96 -7.10 -9.09
N LYS A 59 -1.48 -8.17 -8.46
CA LYS A 59 -1.39 -8.29 -7.01
C LYS A 59 -0.17 -7.54 -6.47
N LYS A 60 -0.19 -7.19 -5.17
CA LYS A 60 0.97 -6.71 -4.43
C LYS A 60 1.46 -7.81 -3.52
N TYR A 61 2.78 -7.97 -3.37
CA TYR A 61 3.37 -9.07 -2.59
C TYR A 61 4.19 -8.49 -1.44
N TYR A 62 4.02 -9.09 -0.26
CA TYR A 62 4.71 -8.73 0.97
C TYR A 62 5.49 -9.93 1.49
N PHE A 63 6.69 -9.71 1.99
CA PHE A 63 7.52 -10.75 2.59
C PHE A 63 7.12 -10.96 4.04
N PHE A 64 7.02 -12.21 4.47
CA PHE A 64 6.85 -12.52 5.89
C PHE A 64 8.08 -12.11 6.70
N ASP A 65 9.28 -12.28 6.13
CA ASP A 65 10.56 -11.92 6.76
C ASP A 65 11.37 -10.99 5.85
N LEU A 66 11.50 -9.73 6.26
CA LEU A 66 12.31 -8.73 5.56
C LEU A 66 13.81 -9.01 5.69
N GLY A 67 14.27 -9.69 6.75
CA GLY A 67 15.65 -10.11 6.90
C GLY A 67 16.05 -11.11 5.83
N LEU A 68 15.20 -12.11 5.58
CA LEU A 68 15.40 -13.09 4.53
C LEU A 68 15.39 -12.42 3.14
N ARG A 69 14.44 -11.52 2.86
CA ARG A 69 14.43 -10.71 1.64
C ARG A 69 15.74 -9.96 1.44
N ASN A 70 16.16 -9.23 2.46
CA ASN A 70 17.35 -8.38 2.39
C ASN A 70 18.63 -9.19 2.24
N ALA A 71 18.75 -10.32 2.94
CA ALA A 71 19.87 -11.26 2.80
C ALA A 71 19.97 -11.80 1.36
N ARG A 72 18.83 -12.14 0.74
CA ARG A 72 18.78 -12.66 -0.64
C ARG A 72 19.28 -11.66 -1.68
N ILE A 73 19.08 -10.37 -1.45
CA ILE A 73 19.58 -9.29 -2.32
C ILE A 73 20.92 -8.70 -1.81
N ASN A 74 21.60 -9.39 -0.88
CA ASN A 74 22.86 -8.95 -0.27
C ASN A 74 22.79 -7.54 0.33
N PHE A 75 21.66 -7.16 0.92
CA PHE A 75 21.40 -5.85 1.55
C PHE A 75 21.66 -4.64 0.62
N ARG A 76 21.63 -4.83 -0.70
CA ARG A 76 22.00 -3.78 -1.68
C ARG A 76 20.90 -2.78 -2.00
N GLN A 77 19.66 -3.12 -1.70
CA GLN A 77 18.48 -2.30 -2.02
C GLN A 77 17.57 -2.19 -0.79
N PHE A 78 18.02 -1.42 0.19
CA PHE A 78 17.23 -1.15 1.36
C PHE A 78 16.34 0.08 1.10
N GLU A 79 15.12 -0.17 0.65
CA GLU A 79 14.11 0.87 0.43
C GLU A 79 13.25 1.00 1.68
N GLN A 80 13.51 2.04 2.47
CA GLN A 80 12.86 2.27 3.77
C GLN A 80 11.34 2.36 3.66
N THR A 81 10.83 3.03 2.62
CA THR A 81 9.39 3.16 2.38
C THR A 81 8.72 1.80 2.19
N HIS A 82 9.24 0.97 1.30
CA HIS A 82 8.68 -0.37 1.08
C HIS A 82 8.87 -1.30 2.28
N SER A 83 9.98 -1.14 3.03
CA SER A 83 10.20 -1.91 4.26
C SER A 83 9.16 -1.56 5.33
N MET A 84 8.88 -0.26 5.52
CA MET A 84 7.87 0.20 6.46
C MET A 84 6.47 -0.29 6.05
N GLU A 85 6.13 -0.19 4.79
CA GLU A 85 4.86 -0.68 4.25
C GLU A 85 4.70 -2.19 4.51
N ASN A 86 5.75 -2.98 4.26
CA ASN A 86 5.74 -4.42 4.53
C ASN A 86 5.58 -4.73 6.03
N VAL A 87 6.23 -3.97 6.92
CA VAL A 87 6.06 -4.11 8.37
C VAL A 87 4.62 -3.85 8.78
N ILE A 88 4.00 -2.77 8.25
CA ILE A 88 2.60 -2.44 8.53
C ILE A 88 1.68 -3.57 8.04
N TYR A 89 1.90 -4.07 6.83
CA TYR A 89 1.14 -5.21 6.29
C TYR A 89 1.19 -6.42 7.22
N ASN A 90 2.39 -6.85 7.61
CA ASN A 90 2.58 -8.02 8.47
C ASN A 90 1.90 -7.81 9.83
N GLU A 91 2.02 -6.62 10.44
CA GLU A 91 1.36 -6.31 11.71
C GLU A 91 -0.17 -6.36 11.60
N LEU A 92 -0.74 -5.80 10.52
CA LEU A 92 -2.19 -5.86 10.28
C LEU A 92 -2.66 -7.30 10.12
N ARG A 93 -1.90 -8.15 9.41
CA ARG A 93 -2.20 -9.58 9.26
C ARG A 93 -2.12 -10.31 10.59
N MET A 94 -1.10 -10.03 11.43
CA MET A 94 -0.95 -10.61 12.78
C MET A 94 -2.12 -10.24 13.70
N ARG A 95 -2.68 -9.03 13.53
CA ARG A 95 -3.89 -8.60 14.26
C ARG A 95 -5.18 -9.21 13.73
N GLY A 96 -5.11 -10.07 12.70
CA GLY A 96 -6.25 -10.79 12.14
C GLY A 96 -7.05 -10.02 11.09
N TYR A 97 -6.56 -8.87 10.60
CA TYR A 97 -7.22 -8.16 9.50
C TYR A 97 -7.07 -8.92 8.18
N SER A 98 -8.15 -8.93 7.38
CA SER A 98 -8.05 -9.15 5.94
C SER A 98 -7.56 -7.86 5.32
N VAL A 99 -6.47 -7.91 4.55
CA VAL A 99 -5.78 -6.73 4.03
C VAL A 99 -5.69 -6.80 2.51
N ASP A 100 -6.27 -5.80 1.86
CA ASP A 100 -6.26 -5.62 0.41
C ASP A 100 -5.59 -4.29 0.06
N VAL A 101 -5.18 -4.11 -1.19
CA VAL A 101 -4.71 -2.83 -1.73
C VAL A 101 -5.90 -2.07 -2.31
N GLY A 102 -6.16 -0.88 -1.83
CA GLY A 102 -7.27 -0.06 -2.31
C GLY A 102 -6.97 0.61 -3.64
N VAL A 103 -7.94 0.61 -4.53
CA VAL A 103 -7.91 1.35 -5.79
C VAL A 103 -9.09 2.32 -5.83
N VAL A 104 -8.82 3.59 -6.10
CA VAL A 104 -9.83 4.64 -6.24
C VAL A 104 -9.76 5.19 -7.66
N PRO A 105 -10.69 4.80 -8.55
CA PRO A 105 -10.77 5.37 -9.89
C PRO A 105 -11.13 6.85 -9.84
N VAL A 106 -10.37 7.67 -10.55
CA VAL A 106 -10.62 9.12 -10.69
C VAL A 106 -10.56 9.53 -12.14
N ALA A 107 -11.43 10.45 -12.53
CA ALA A 107 -11.40 11.11 -13.83
C ALA A 107 -10.82 12.52 -13.64
N GLU A 108 -9.75 12.83 -14.34
CA GLU A 108 -9.12 14.16 -14.33
C GLU A 108 -9.15 14.77 -15.73
N LYS A 109 -9.45 16.07 -15.80
CA LYS A 109 -9.32 16.83 -17.03
C LYS A 109 -7.89 17.38 -17.13
N ASP A 110 -7.23 17.15 -18.25
CA ASP A 110 -5.96 17.81 -18.53
C ASP A 110 -6.17 19.29 -18.90
N ARG A 111 -5.06 20.00 -19.12
CA ARG A 111 -5.09 21.43 -19.50
C ARG A 111 -5.85 21.70 -20.81
N ASN A 112 -6.04 20.68 -21.64
CA ASN A 112 -6.73 20.73 -22.91
C ASN A 112 -8.19 20.27 -22.82
N GLY A 113 -8.71 20.03 -21.59
CA GLY A 113 -10.07 19.55 -21.37
C GLY A 113 -10.30 18.07 -21.63
N LYS A 114 -9.27 17.31 -22.02
CA LYS A 114 -9.35 15.88 -22.25
C LYS A 114 -9.45 15.13 -20.92
N VAL A 115 -10.49 14.30 -20.79
CA VAL A 115 -10.67 13.47 -19.59
C VAL A 115 -9.72 12.28 -19.65
N THR A 116 -8.85 12.17 -18.64
CA THR A 116 -7.98 11.00 -18.42
C THR A 116 -8.45 10.26 -17.18
N ARG A 117 -8.53 8.93 -17.26
CA ARG A 117 -8.82 8.07 -16.13
C ARG A 117 -7.52 7.68 -15.46
N LYS A 118 -7.43 7.91 -14.16
CA LYS A 118 -6.32 7.50 -13.31
C LYS A 118 -6.83 6.65 -12.17
N GLN A 119 -5.95 5.86 -11.59
CA GLN A 119 -6.21 5.12 -10.37
C GLN A 119 -5.31 5.69 -9.28
N LEU A 120 -5.91 6.09 -8.15
CA LEU A 120 -5.19 6.40 -6.93
C LEU A 120 -5.13 5.12 -6.09
N GLU A 121 -4.00 4.89 -5.43
CA GLU A 121 -3.81 3.73 -4.57
C GLU A 121 -4.03 4.14 -3.11
N VAL A 122 -4.67 3.29 -2.35
CA VAL A 122 -4.68 3.27 -0.89
C VAL A 122 -3.90 2.03 -0.48
N ASP A 123 -2.82 2.19 0.27
CA ASP A 123 -1.91 1.09 0.55
C ASP A 123 -2.63 -0.11 1.16
N PHE A 124 -3.54 0.14 2.12
CA PHE A 124 -4.28 -0.95 2.76
C PHE A 124 -5.76 -0.63 2.94
N VAL A 125 -6.60 -1.58 2.56
CA VAL A 125 -8.00 -1.70 2.94
C VAL A 125 -8.10 -2.85 3.93
N CYS A 126 -8.31 -2.54 5.20
CA CYS A 126 -8.28 -3.52 6.29
C CYS A 126 -9.70 -3.83 6.75
N ASN A 127 -10.08 -5.10 6.79
CA ASN A 127 -11.38 -5.54 7.25
C ASN A 127 -11.22 -6.52 8.42
N LEU A 128 -11.98 -6.29 9.51
CA LEU A 128 -12.08 -7.21 10.63
C LEU A 128 -13.51 -7.15 11.19
N GLY A 129 -14.26 -8.23 11.01
CA GLY A 129 -15.68 -8.25 11.33
C GLY A 129 -16.46 -7.17 10.57
N SER A 130 -17.13 -6.28 11.29
CA SER A 130 -17.86 -5.13 10.72
C SER A 130 -17.00 -3.87 10.55
N SER A 131 -15.77 -3.89 11.01
CA SER A 131 -14.86 -2.74 10.96
C SER A 131 -14.07 -2.72 9.65
N ARG A 132 -13.95 -1.52 9.06
CA ARG A 132 -13.10 -1.26 7.90
C ARG A 132 -12.26 -0.03 8.16
N TYR A 133 -10.99 -0.11 7.77
CA TYR A 133 -10.03 0.99 7.81
C TYR A 133 -9.35 1.16 6.48
N TYR A 134 -9.11 2.41 6.09
CA TYR A 134 -8.26 2.78 4.96
C TYR A 134 -6.96 3.33 5.51
N ILE A 135 -5.84 2.70 5.18
CA ILE A 135 -4.54 3.05 5.76
C ILE A 135 -3.56 3.40 4.64
N GLN A 136 -2.85 4.51 4.84
CA GLN A 136 -1.76 4.95 3.98
C GLN A 136 -0.44 4.89 4.77
N SER A 137 0.60 4.33 4.16
CA SER A 137 1.94 4.28 4.71
C SER A 137 2.76 5.45 4.17
N ALA A 138 3.00 6.46 5.00
CA ALA A 138 3.81 7.62 4.63
C ALA A 138 5.11 7.64 5.43
N TYR A 139 6.24 7.29 4.81
CA TYR A 139 7.53 7.22 5.52
C TYR A 139 7.85 8.52 6.27
N THR A 140 7.68 9.67 5.61
CA THR A 140 7.77 11.00 6.23
C THR A 140 6.71 11.94 5.64
N LEU A 141 6.29 12.91 6.44
CA LEU A 141 5.35 13.99 6.06
C LEU A 141 6.02 15.34 6.31
N PRO A 142 7.07 15.71 5.54
CA PRO A 142 7.91 16.87 5.84
C PRO A 142 7.15 18.20 5.66
N ASP A 143 6.12 18.22 4.84
CA ASP A 143 5.37 19.42 4.53
C ASP A 143 3.90 19.10 4.15
N GLU A 144 3.10 20.16 4.05
CA GLU A 144 1.68 20.08 3.71
C GLU A 144 1.45 19.56 2.27
N ALA A 145 2.38 19.81 1.36
CA ALA A 145 2.28 19.33 -0.02
C ALA A 145 2.38 17.81 -0.06
N LYS A 146 3.32 17.23 0.70
CA LYS A 146 3.45 15.78 0.83
C LYS A 146 2.24 15.17 1.53
N ARG A 147 1.76 15.79 2.63
CA ARG A 147 0.53 15.38 3.31
C ARG A 147 -0.67 15.37 2.36
N THR A 148 -0.85 16.45 1.61
CA THR A 148 -1.95 16.57 0.61
C THR A 148 -1.88 15.45 -0.43
N GLN A 149 -0.68 15.06 -0.86
CA GLN A 149 -0.49 13.95 -1.79
C GLN A 149 -0.96 12.62 -1.17
N GLU A 150 -0.54 12.32 0.08
CA GLU A 150 -0.89 11.07 0.76
C GLU A 150 -2.40 10.97 1.08
N VAL A 151 -3.05 12.08 1.45
CA VAL A 151 -4.50 12.08 1.73
C VAL A 151 -5.38 12.13 0.48
N ARG A 152 -4.81 12.40 -0.69
CA ARG A 152 -5.55 12.55 -1.95
C ARG A 152 -6.49 11.37 -2.27
N PRO A 153 -6.08 10.09 -2.12
CA PRO A 153 -6.99 8.97 -2.31
C PRO A 153 -8.18 9.03 -1.36
N PHE A 154 -7.94 9.34 -0.08
CA PHE A 154 -8.97 9.41 0.96
C PHE A 154 -10.06 10.44 0.67
N ARG A 155 -9.67 11.61 0.12
CA ARG A 155 -10.60 12.68 -0.28
C ARG A 155 -11.52 12.29 -1.45
N LYS A 156 -11.27 11.15 -2.09
CA LYS A 156 -12.07 10.61 -3.20
C LYS A 156 -12.94 9.43 -2.80
N ILE A 157 -12.92 9.07 -1.50
CA ILE A 157 -13.72 8.00 -0.92
C ILE A 157 -14.85 8.65 -0.11
N ASP A 158 -16.09 8.41 -0.53
CA ASP A 158 -17.28 9.08 -0.01
C ASP A 158 -18.00 8.26 1.09
N ASP A 159 -17.30 7.33 1.74
CA ASP A 159 -17.82 6.56 2.87
C ASP A 159 -17.29 7.07 4.21
N SER A 160 -17.91 6.58 5.31
CA SER A 160 -17.62 6.97 6.68
C SER A 160 -16.57 6.12 7.38
N PHE A 161 -15.94 5.17 6.68
CA PHE A 161 -14.89 4.36 7.28
C PHE A 161 -13.66 5.18 7.62
N ARG A 162 -12.98 4.79 8.70
CA ARG A 162 -11.83 5.53 9.21
C ARG A 162 -10.69 5.54 8.20
N LYS A 163 -10.07 6.70 8.06
CA LYS A 163 -8.93 6.98 7.20
C LYS A 163 -7.73 7.31 8.08
N ILE A 164 -6.64 6.59 7.90
CA ILE A 164 -5.49 6.60 8.81
C ILE A 164 -4.20 6.73 8.00
N ILE A 165 -3.31 7.58 8.46
CA ILE A 165 -1.93 7.66 7.95
C ILE A 165 -1.02 7.11 9.04
N ILE A 166 -0.18 6.14 8.67
CA ILE A 166 0.90 5.66 9.53
C ILE A 166 2.20 6.25 9.01
N THR A 167 2.93 6.97 9.88
CA THR A 167 4.19 7.63 9.52
C THR A 167 5.32 7.23 10.45
N ARG A 168 6.56 7.33 9.98
CA ARG A 168 7.75 7.19 10.83
C ARG A 168 8.03 8.46 11.63
N ASP A 169 7.47 9.59 11.24
CA ASP A 169 7.69 10.84 11.96
C ASP A 169 7.21 10.71 13.40
N MET A 170 8.01 11.23 14.34
CA MET A 170 7.71 11.19 15.78
C MET A 170 6.69 12.27 16.14
N VAL A 171 5.47 12.07 15.69
CA VAL A 171 4.35 12.98 15.96
C VAL A 171 3.36 12.34 16.92
N PRO A 172 2.71 13.11 17.81
CA PRO A 172 1.60 12.60 18.61
C PRO A 172 0.46 12.13 17.72
N THR A 173 -0.23 11.08 18.15
CA THR A 173 -1.45 10.62 17.49
C THR A 173 -2.50 11.74 17.52
N HIS A 174 -3.01 12.14 16.36
CA HIS A 174 -3.98 13.24 16.23
C HIS A 174 -4.88 13.06 15.02
N TYR A 175 -6.03 13.71 15.07
CA TYR A 175 -6.92 13.88 13.92
C TYR A 175 -6.68 15.24 13.26
N ASP A 176 -6.76 15.26 11.95
CA ASP A 176 -6.81 16.52 11.20
C ASP A 176 -8.26 17.03 11.07
N GLU A 177 -8.40 18.20 10.43
CA GLU A 177 -9.70 18.83 10.18
C GLU A 177 -10.66 18.02 9.31
N TYR A 178 -10.16 17.01 8.60
CA TYR A 178 -10.92 16.10 7.74
C TYR A 178 -11.24 14.76 8.44
N GLY A 179 -10.89 14.61 9.71
CA GLY A 179 -11.09 13.39 10.48
C GLY A 179 -10.14 12.25 10.07
N ILE A 180 -9.00 12.57 9.47
CA ILE A 180 -7.96 11.59 9.15
C ILE A 180 -7.03 11.45 10.35
N LEU A 181 -6.91 10.24 10.87
CA LEU A 181 -6.03 9.92 12.00
C LEU A 181 -4.58 9.79 11.50
N THR A 182 -3.67 10.49 12.16
CA THR A 182 -2.21 10.28 11.96
C THR A 182 -1.63 9.60 13.17
N VAL A 183 -0.92 8.48 12.95
CA VAL A 183 -0.29 7.65 13.99
C VAL A 183 1.16 7.44 13.61
N ASN A 184 2.09 7.53 14.56
CA ASN A 184 3.45 7.14 14.30
C ASN A 184 3.60 5.60 14.30
N ILE A 185 4.59 5.08 13.59
CA ILE A 185 4.78 3.62 13.40
C ILE A 185 5.02 2.90 14.74
N TYR A 186 5.65 3.55 15.70
CA TYR A 186 5.95 2.93 16.99
C TYR A 186 4.68 2.78 17.83
N ASP A 187 3.82 3.81 17.89
CA ASP A 187 2.52 3.72 18.55
C ASP A 187 1.65 2.66 17.85
N PHE A 188 1.70 2.59 16.52
CA PHE A 188 1.00 1.54 15.77
C PHE A 188 1.45 0.15 16.18
N LEU A 189 2.76 -0.11 16.28
CA LEU A 189 3.30 -1.44 16.60
C LEU A 189 3.11 -1.82 18.07
N LEU A 190 3.17 -0.84 19.00
CA LEU A 190 3.13 -1.09 20.45
C LEU A 190 1.72 -1.08 21.04
N ASP A 191 0.76 -0.39 20.40
CA ASP A 191 -0.62 -0.30 20.87
C ASP A 191 -1.59 -0.99 19.90
N PRO A 192 -2.07 -2.21 20.22
CA PRO A 192 -3.02 -2.92 19.35
C PRO A 192 -4.32 -2.16 19.09
N LYS A 193 -4.71 -1.22 19.98
CA LYS A 193 -5.94 -0.43 19.86
C LYS A 193 -5.74 0.94 19.23
N CYS A 194 -4.55 1.25 18.73
CA CYS A 194 -4.25 2.57 18.17
C CYS A 194 -5.17 2.96 16.99
N LEU A 195 -5.69 1.99 16.24
CA LEU A 195 -6.62 2.22 15.12
C LEU A 195 -8.06 2.50 15.56
N GLU A 196 -8.38 2.26 16.84
CA GLU A 196 -9.73 2.42 17.40
C GLU A 196 -9.93 3.78 18.09
N LYS A 197 -8.86 4.52 18.30
CA LYS A 197 -8.83 5.84 18.96
C LYS A 197 -9.62 6.90 18.23
#